data_903abb651b0a4abfae5deacf99510ab3
#
_entry.id   903abb651b0a4abfae5deacf99510ab3
#
_cell.length_a   1.000
_cell.length_b   1.000
_cell.length_c   1.000
_cell.angle_alpha   90.00
_cell.angle_beta   90.00
_cell.angle_gamma   90.00
#
_symmetry.space_group_name_H-M   'P 1'
#
loop_
_entity.id
_entity.type
_entity.pdbx_description
1 polymer ?
#
loop_
_entity_poly.entity_id
_entity_poly.type
_entity_poly.pdbx_seq_one_letter_code
_entity_poly.pdbx_strand_id
1 'polypeptide(L)'
;AGTLAAARELHERIARPNAMIKIPATKEGLPAIRTMIAEGRSVNVTLIFSLERYAEVLDAYIGGLEDRLAAGHRDLSGIASVGSFFISRVDTEVDRRLDAIGTDSALALRGQAAIAQARLAYALFRDKHTGARFKRVAIYGARVQRPLWASTSTKNPAYRDTLYVDELIGPDTVNTLPDTTLEAFDDHGVLARRI
;
A
#
# COMPACT_ATOMS: atom_id res chain seq x y z
N ALA A 1 -13.59 17.90 4.24
CA ALA A 1 -12.96 19.08 4.88
C ALA A 1 -12.15 18.69 6.12
N GLY A 2 -12.69 17.90 7.06
CA GLY A 2 -12.02 17.53 8.31
C GLY A 2 -10.71 16.76 8.15
N THR A 3 -10.66 15.76 7.25
CA THR A 3 -9.46 14.93 7.02
C THR A 3 -8.25 15.75 6.60
N LEU A 4 -8.41 16.67 5.67
CA LEU A 4 -7.29 17.50 5.18
C LEU A 4 -6.80 18.47 6.28
N ALA A 5 -7.70 19.11 7.01
CA ALA A 5 -7.35 20.01 8.12
C ALA A 5 -6.56 19.27 9.20
N ALA A 6 -7.07 18.12 9.65
CA ALA A 6 -6.37 17.28 10.63
C ALA A 6 -5.00 16.78 10.14
N ALA A 7 -4.90 16.40 8.86
CA ALA A 7 -3.63 15.94 8.28
C ALA A 7 -2.57 17.06 8.24
N ARG A 8 -2.96 18.28 7.91
CA ARG A 8 -2.08 19.45 7.94
C ARG A 8 -1.61 19.75 9.37
N GLU A 9 -2.53 19.80 10.33
CA GLU A 9 -2.23 20.03 11.73
C GLU A 9 -1.24 18.99 12.28
N LEU A 10 -1.51 17.70 12.06
CA LEU A 10 -0.62 16.63 12.48
C LEU A 10 0.78 16.75 11.87
N HIS A 11 0.86 17.04 10.56
CA HIS A 11 2.14 17.21 9.88
C HIS A 11 2.95 18.37 10.49
N GLU A 12 2.29 19.50 10.76
CA GLU A 12 2.92 20.68 11.36
C GLU A 12 3.37 20.43 12.80
N ARG A 13 2.56 19.72 13.59
CA ARG A 13 2.91 19.37 14.97
C ARG A 13 4.05 18.37 15.07
N ILE A 14 4.12 17.39 14.17
CA ILE A 14 5.20 16.38 14.14
C ILE A 14 6.50 17.02 13.64
N ALA A 15 6.44 17.85 12.62
CA ALA A 15 7.56 18.62 12.05
C ALA A 15 8.85 17.79 11.86
N ARG A 16 8.73 16.58 11.28
CA ARG A 16 9.86 15.70 11.00
C ARG A 16 9.87 15.31 9.50
N PRO A 17 11.04 15.28 8.85
CA PRO A 17 11.13 15.02 7.41
C PRO A 17 10.76 13.58 7.03
N ASN A 18 10.84 12.64 7.97
CA ASN A 18 10.48 11.24 7.76
C ASN A 18 9.03 10.91 8.17
N ALA A 19 8.23 11.91 8.58
CA ALA A 19 6.84 11.68 8.96
C ALA A 19 5.96 11.50 7.73
N MET A 20 5.14 10.45 7.73
CA MET A 20 4.07 10.23 6.77
C MET A 20 2.73 10.29 7.50
N ILE A 21 1.88 11.22 7.13
CA ILE A 21 0.54 11.30 7.72
C ILE A 21 -0.34 10.21 7.13
N LYS A 22 -0.99 9.45 8.00
CA LYS A 22 -1.83 8.33 7.60
C LYS A 22 -3.23 8.81 7.22
N ILE A 23 -3.65 8.58 5.96
CA ILE A 23 -4.95 8.98 5.42
C ILE A 23 -5.63 7.75 4.82
N PRO A 24 -6.91 7.45 5.19
CA PRO A 24 -7.62 6.32 4.62
C PRO A 24 -7.98 6.54 3.14
N ALA A 25 -7.93 5.46 2.38
CA ALA A 25 -8.23 5.40 0.95
C ALA A 25 -9.75 5.39 0.67
N THR A 26 -10.52 6.20 1.39
CA THR A 26 -11.95 6.39 1.08
C THR A 26 -12.12 7.37 -0.09
N LYS A 27 -13.33 7.40 -0.69
CA LYS A 27 -13.61 8.40 -1.75
C LYS A 27 -13.34 9.82 -1.27
N GLU A 28 -13.71 10.11 -0.02
CA GLU A 28 -13.52 11.40 0.64
C GLU A 28 -12.04 11.66 1.00
N GLY A 29 -11.26 10.59 1.19
CA GLY A 29 -9.83 10.66 1.48
C GLY A 29 -8.97 11.01 0.27
N LEU A 30 -9.36 10.58 -0.95
CA LEU A 30 -8.57 10.76 -2.16
C LEU A 30 -8.21 12.23 -2.46
N PRO A 31 -9.14 13.21 -2.38
CA PRO A 31 -8.79 14.62 -2.55
C PRO A 31 -7.80 15.13 -1.51
N ALA A 32 -7.91 14.67 -0.25
CA ALA A 32 -6.99 15.06 0.81
C ALA A 32 -5.58 14.50 0.56
N ILE A 33 -5.47 13.25 0.10
CA ILE A 33 -4.20 12.63 -0.30
C ILE A 33 -3.53 13.45 -1.39
N ARG A 34 -4.24 13.74 -2.50
CA ARG A 34 -3.74 14.54 -3.62
C ARG A 34 -3.26 15.92 -3.17
N THR A 35 -4.04 16.60 -2.35
CA THR A 35 -3.69 17.94 -1.84
C THR A 35 -2.45 17.90 -0.94
N MET A 36 -2.33 16.95 -0.02
CA MET A 36 -1.16 16.81 0.85
C MET A 36 0.12 16.58 0.04
N ILE A 37 0.04 15.74 -1.01
CA ILE A 37 1.17 15.50 -1.92
C ILE A 37 1.51 16.78 -2.70
N ALA A 38 0.51 17.52 -3.21
CA ALA A 38 0.72 18.80 -3.91
C ALA A 38 1.38 19.86 -3.01
N GLU A 39 1.08 19.81 -1.70
CA GLU A 39 1.74 20.66 -0.70
C GLU A 39 3.16 20.20 -0.32
N GLY A 40 3.63 19.08 -0.87
CA GLY A 40 4.96 18.54 -0.60
C GLY A 40 5.05 17.72 0.69
N ARG A 41 3.93 17.22 1.18
CA ARG A 41 3.83 16.46 2.44
C ARG A 41 3.70 14.97 2.17
N SER A 42 4.50 14.16 2.83
CA SER A 42 4.51 12.70 2.69
C SER A 42 3.28 12.05 3.33
N VAL A 43 2.72 11.03 2.66
CA VAL A 43 1.47 10.38 3.08
C VAL A 43 1.61 8.86 3.06
N ASN A 44 1.12 8.21 4.14
CA ASN A 44 0.81 6.78 4.17
C ASN A 44 -0.70 6.61 3.87
N VAL A 45 -1.02 6.18 2.67
CA VAL A 45 -2.42 5.88 2.31
C VAL A 45 -2.78 4.51 2.85
N THR A 46 -3.87 4.40 3.63
CA THR A 46 -4.22 3.16 4.33
C THR A 46 -5.63 2.67 4.00
N LEU A 47 -5.95 1.45 4.42
CA LEU A 47 -7.25 0.78 4.21
C LEU A 47 -7.58 0.57 2.73
N ILE A 48 -6.59 0.10 1.97
CA ILE A 48 -6.77 -0.30 0.58
C ILE A 48 -7.11 -1.80 0.56
N PHE A 49 -8.26 -2.16 -0.03
CA PHE A 49 -8.77 -3.53 -0.08
C PHE A 49 -9.17 -3.99 -1.49
N SER A 50 -9.15 -3.11 -2.49
CA SER A 50 -9.49 -3.47 -3.87
C SER A 50 -8.53 -2.84 -4.88
N LEU A 51 -8.44 -3.45 -6.06
CA LEU A 51 -7.57 -3.00 -7.15
C LEU A 51 -8.05 -1.65 -7.71
N GLU A 52 -9.37 -1.45 -7.85
CA GLU A 52 -9.94 -0.18 -8.30
C GLU A 52 -9.56 0.95 -7.35
N ARG A 53 -9.73 0.73 -6.03
CA ARG A 53 -9.35 1.72 -5.03
C ARG A 53 -7.86 1.99 -5.04
N TYR A 54 -7.05 0.97 -5.27
CA TYR A 54 -5.59 1.14 -5.36
C TYR A 54 -5.20 1.95 -6.60
N ALA A 55 -5.86 1.72 -7.74
CA ALA A 55 -5.65 2.54 -8.95
C ALA A 55 -5.94 4.03 -8.69
N GLU A 56 -7.06 4.33 -8.03
CA GLU A 56 -7.42 5.71 -7.65
C GLU A 56 -6.43 6.34 -6.68
N VAL A 57 -5.88 5.57 -5.74
CA VAL A 57 -4.83 6.03 -4.81
C VAL A 57 -3.54 6.38 -5.56
N LEU A 58 -3.09 5.53 -6.48
CA LEU A 58 -1.92 5.78 -7.33
C LEU A 58 -2.13 7.03 -8.20
N ASP A 59 -3.34 7.19 -8.75
CA ASP A 59 -3.68 8.36 -9.56
C ASP A 59 -3.76 9.66 -8.72
N ALA A 60 -4.24 9.59 -7.47
CA ALA A 60 -4.23 10.72 -6.54
C ALA A 60 -2.81 11.13 -6.17
N TYR A 61 -1.91 10.17 -5.94
CA TYR A 61 -0.50 10.43 -5.67
C TYR A 61 0.19 11.13 -6.86
N ILE A 62 0.08 10.52 -8.06
CA ILE A 62 0.71 11.09 -9.27
C ILE A 62 0.11 12.47 -9.58
N GLY A 63 -1.22 12.62 -9.45
CA GLY A 63 -1.90 13.90 -9.65
C GLY A 63 -1.44 14.99 -8.68
N GLY A 64 -1.18 14.64 -7.41
CA GLY A 64 -0.61 15.59 -6.44
C GLY A 64 0.80 16.05 -6.82
N LEU A 65 1.64 15.15 -7.35
CA LEU A 65 2.96 15.51 -7.87
C LEU A 65 2.87 16.41 -9.10
N GLU A 66 1.92 16.14 -10.01
CA GLU A 66 1.64 16.98 -11.18
C GLU A 66 1.18 18.38 -10.77
N ASP A 67 0.25 18.48 -9.80
CA ASP A 67 -0.24 19.76 -9.26
C ASP A 67 0.91 20.59 -8.65
N ARG A 68 1.82 19.92 -7.94
CA ARG A 68 2.99 20.58 -7.36
C ARG A 68 3.94 21.13 -8.43
N LEU A 69 4.18 20.38 -9.49
CA LEU A 69 4.97 20.89 -10.64
C LEU A 69 4.29 22.08 -11.32
N ALA A 70 2.96 22.02 -11.48
CA ALA A 70 2.17 23.12 -12.05
C ALA A 70 2.24 24.39 -11.19
N ALA A 71 2.39 24.25 -9.87
CA ALA A 71 2.62 25.34 -8.93
C ALA A 71 4.06 25.90 -8.96
N GLY A 72 4.93 25.40 -9.85
CA GLY A 72 6.28 25.91 -10.06
C GLY A 72 7.40 25.21 -9.27
N HIS A 73 7.09 24.22 -8.43
CA HIS A 73 8.11 23.46 -7.70
C HIS A 73 8.81 22.47 -8.63
N ARG A 74 10.15 22.48 -8.67
CA ARG A 74 10.97 21.67 -9.59
C ARG A 74 11.76 20.55 -8.89
N ASP A 75 11.59 20.37 -7.59
CA ASP A 75 12.17 19.27 -6.84
C ASP A 75 11.05 18.53 -6.10
N LEU A 76 10.88 17.24 -6.43
CA LEU A 76 9.91 16.32 -5.84
C LEU A 76 10.57 15.25 -4.97
N SER A 77 11.90 15.26 -4.84
CA SER A 77 12.68 14.21 -4.18
C SER A 77 12.41 14.08 -2.67
N GLY A 78 11.93 15.16 -2.04
CA GLY A 78 11.56 15.18 -0.63
C GLY A 78 10.22 14.52 -0.31
N ILE A 79 9.42 14.16 -1.34
CA ILE A 79 8.08 13.61 -1.13
C ILE A 79 8.13 12.08 -1.20
N ALA A 80 7.64 11.42 -0.14
CA ALA A 80 7.53 9.97 -0.09
C ALA A 80 6.08 9.56 0.18
N SER A 81 5.66 8.43 -0.38
CA SER A 81 4.37 7.86 -0.08
C SER A 81 4.40 6.34 -0.12
N VAL A 82 3.52 5.73 0.65
CA VAL A 82 3.24 4.30 0.61
C VAL A 82 1.73 4.06 0.51
N GLY A 83 1.35 3.00 -0.19
CA GLY A 83 -0.02 2.53 -0.26
C GLY A 83 -0.18 1.25 0.57
N SER A 84 -0.81 1.35 1.75
CA SER A 84 -1.02 0.22 2.65
C SER A 84 -2.18 -0.66 2.17
N PHE A 85 -1.81 -1.72 1.45
CA PHE A 85 -2.71 -2.73 0.91
C PHE A 85 -2.89 -3.87 1.92
N PHE A 86 -4.14 -4.16 2.30
CA PHE A 86 -4.44 -5.08 3.39
C PHE A 86 -4.55 -6.52 2.90
N ILE A 87 -3.86 -7.43 3.58
CA ILE A 87 -3.65 -8.82 3.15
C ILE A 87 -4.52 -9.80 3.94
N SER A 88 -4.18 -10.16 5.18
CA SER A 88 -4.82 -11.26 5.91
C SER A 88 -6.33 -11.07 6.13
N ARG A 89 -6.81 -9.82 6.18
CA ARG A 89 -8.24 -9.55 6.33
C ARG A 89 -9.06 -9.96 5.11
N VAL A 90 -8.44 -9.92 3.91
CA VAL A 90 -9.08 -10.39 2.67
C VAL A 90 -9.25 -11.90 2.73
N ASP A 91 -8.18 -12.64 3.05
CA ASP A 91 -8.28 -14.11 3.18
C ASP A 91 -9.25 -14.52 4.29
N THR A 92 -9.26 -13.82 5.44
CA THR A 92 -10.21 -14.12 6.52
C THR A 92 -11.66 -14.08 6.02
N GLU A 93 -12.04 -13.09 5.21
CA GLU A 93 -13.41 -12.99 4.69
C GLU A 93 -13.66 -13.95 3.53
N VAL A 94 -12.69 -14.13 2.63
CA VAL A 94 -12.82 -15.07 1.50
C VAL A 94 -12.90 -16.51 2.01
N ASP A 95 -12.02 -16.90 2.93
CA ASP A 95 -11.99 -18.25 3.51
C ASP A 95 -13.30 -18.57 4.22
N ARG A 96 -13.87 -17.63 4.99
CA ARG A 96 -15.18 -17.78 5.61
C ARG A 96 -16.28 -18.09 4.57
N ARG A 97 -16.21 -17.47 3.39
CA ARG A 97 -17.16 -17.76 2.30
C ARG A 97 -16.90 -19.11 1.63
N LEU A 98 -15.63 -19.48 1.44
CA LEU A 98 -15.23 -20.76 0.89
C LEU A 98 -15.65 -21.92 1.83
N ASP A 99 -15.49 -21.73 3.14
CA ASP A 99 -15.97 -22.68 4.16
C ASP A 99 -17.50 -22.85 4.09
N ALA A 100 -18.25 -21.79 3.86
CA ALA A 100 -19.70 -21.86 3.71
C ALA A 100 -20.15 -22.59 2.43
N ILE A 101 -19.35 -22.56 1.36
CA ILE A 101 -19.56 -23.34 0.13
C ILE A 101 -19.29 -24.83 0.41
N GLY A 102 -18.20 -25.16 1.12
CA GLY A 102 -17.89 -26.46 1.67
C GLY A 102 -17.48 -27.55 0.65
N THR A 103 -17.35 -27.22 -0.64
CA THR A 103 -16.86 -28.19 -1.63
C THR A 103 -15.34 -28.33 -1.55
N ASP A 104 -14.78 -29.49 -1.90
CA ASP A 104 -13.34 -29.71 -1.91
C ASP A 104 -12.60 -28.67 -2.78
N SER A 105 -13.17 -28.31 -3.92
CA SER A 105 -12.60 -27.28 -4.81
C SER A 105 -12.61 -25.88 -4.18
N ALA A 106 -13.64 -25.52 -3.42
CA ALA A 106 -13.68 -24.25 -2.69
C ALA A 106 -12.67 -24.25 -1.53
N LEU A 107 -12.63 -25.31 -0.74
CA LEU A 107 -11.73 -25.45 0.39
C LEU A 107 -10.24 -25.40 -0.04
N ALA A 108 -9.93 -25.94 -1.22
CA ALA A 108 -8.58 -25.89 -1.79
C ALA A 108 -8.09 -24.49 -2.17
N LEU A 109 -8.97 -23.48 -2.25
CA LEU A 109 -8.63 -22.09 -2.58
C LEU A 109 -8.35 -21.22 -1.34
N ARG A 110 -8.52 -21.76 -0.14
CA ARG A 110 -8.27 -20.99 1.08
C ARG A 110 -6.82 -20.55 1.20
N GLY A 111 -6.60 -19.35 1.75
CA GLY A 111 -5.28 -18.74 1.94
C GLY A 111 -4.60 -18.27 0.66
N GLN A 112 -5.31 -18.21 -0.48
CA GLN A 112 -4.73 -17.85 -1.78
C GLN A 112 -5.22 -16.50 -2.34
N ALA A 113 -6.43 -16.09 -1.97
CA ALA A 113 -7.06 -14.92 -2.57
C ALA A 113 -6.31 -13.61 -2.30
N ALA A 114 -5.85 -13.40 -1.07
CA ALA A 114 -5.10 -12.18 -0.70
C ALA A 114 -3.75 -12.10 -1.40
N ILE A 115 -3.03 -13.22 -1.52
CA ILE A 115 -1.74 -13.29 -2.23
C ILE A 115 -1.96 -13.00 -3.73
N ALA A 116 -2.96 -13.62 -4.35
CA ALA A 116 -3.30 -13.39 -5.75
C ALA A 116 -3.66 -11.91 -5.99
N GLN A 117 -4.50 -11.32 -5.12
CA GLN A 117 -4.87 -9.91 -5.21
C GLN A 117 -3.66 -8.99 -5.03
N ALA A 118 -2.76 -9.28 -4.09
CA ALA A 118 -1.54 -8.50 -3.87
C ALA A 118 -0.59 -8.55 -5.08
N ARG A 119 -0.47 -9.70 -5.74
CA ARG A 119 0.29 -9.83 -7.00
C ARG A 119 -0.30 -8.97 -8.12
N LEU A 120 -1.61 -8.93 -8.25
CA LEU A 120 -2.29 -8.03 -9.19
C LEU A 120 -2.09 -6.55 -8.82
N ALA A 121 -2.15 -6.22 -7.52
CA ALA A 121 -1.85 -4.87 -7.03
C ALA A 121 -0.40 -4.47 -7.35
N TYR A 122 0.55 -5.39 -7.20
CA TYR A 122 1.95 -5.13 -7.56
C TYR A 122 2.12 -4.92 -9.08
N ALA A 123 1.44 -5.70 -9.91
CA ALA A 123 1.44 -5.48 -11.36
C ALA A 123 0.89 -4.09 -11.72
N LEU A 124 -0.21 -3.68 -11.10
CA LEU A 124 -0.80 -2.35 -11.27
C LEU A 124 0.16 -1.23 -10.83
N PHE A 125 0.83 -1.41 -9.68
CA PHE A 125 1.87 -0.49 -9.21
C PHE A 125 2.97 -0.32 -10.24
N ARG A 126 3.48 -1.42 -10.80
CA ARG A 126 4.52 -1.40 -11.82
C ARG A 126 4.06 -0.68 -13.08
N ASP A 127 2.88 -0.99 -13.59
CA ASP A 127 2.32 -0.34 -14.78
C ASP A 127 2.20 1.18 -14.59
N LYS A 128 1.60 1.64 -13.51
CA LYS A 128 1.43 3.07 -13.21
C LYS A 128 2.75 3.82 -13.11
N HIS A 129 3.79 3.23 -12.50
CA HIS A 129 5.08 3.90 -12.28
C HIS A 129 6.10 3.72 -13.42
N THR A 130 5.85 2.82 -14.37
CA THR A 130 6.64 2.74 -15.61
C THR A 130 5.99 3.50 -16.77
N GLY A 131 4.74 3.91 -16.61
CA GLY A 131 3.96 4.62 -17.61
C GLY A 131 4.46 6.04 -17.89
N ALA A 132 4.11 6.57 -19.05
CA ALA A 132 4.52 7.90 -19.51
C ALA A 132 4.10 9.04 -18.54
N ARG A 133 2.96 8.88 -17.86
CA ARG A 133 2.46 9.86 -16.90
C ARG A 133 3.43 10.04 -15.73
N PHE A 134 3.87 8.94 -15.13
CA PHE A 134 4.81 8.99 -14.00
C PHE A 134 6.20 9.45 -14.44
N LYS A 135 6.67 9.04 -15.62
CA LYS A 135 7.97 9.47 -16.15
C LYS A 135 8.12 10.99 -16.21
N ARG A 136 7.02 11.71 -16.47
CA ARG A 136 7.04 13.21 -16.50
C ARG A 136 7.34 13.84 -15.14
N VAL A 137 6.98 13.20 -14.06
CA VAL A 137 7.28 13.69 -12.69
C VAL A 137 8.59 13.10 -12.18
N ALA A 138 8.98 11.90 -12.62
CA ALA A 138 10.21 11.23 -12.21
C ALA A 138 11.48 12.03 -12.57
N ILE A 139 11.51 12.73 -13.69
CA ILE A 139 12.65 13.59 -14.10
C ILE A 139 12.89 14.75 -13.12
N TYR A 140 11.91 15.07 -12.26
CA TYR A 140 12.01 16.05 -11.18
C TYR A 140 12.26 15.40 -9.81
N GLY A 141 12.72 14.14 -9.79
CA GLY A 141 13.07 13.44 -8.57
C GLY A 141 11.90 12.74 -7.86
N ALA A 142 10.69 12.67 -8.48
CA ALA A 142 9.57 11.97 -7.88
C ALA A 142 9.89 10.49 -7.64
N ARG A 143 9.57 10.02 -6.44
CA ARG A 143 9.71 8.62 -6.04
C ARG A 143 8.43 7.85 -6.34
N VAL A 144 8.52 6.54 -6.51
CA VAL A 144 7.34 5.68 -6.62
C VAL A 144 6.56 5.65 -5.28
N GLN A 145 5.23 5.56 -5.35
CA GLN A 145 4.43 5.25 -4.16
C GLN A 145 4.53 3.74 -3.91
N ARG A 146 5.40 3.35 -2.98
CA ARG A 146 5.68 1.93 -2.73
C ARG A 146 4.45 1.19 -2.19
N PRO A 147 4.13 -0.01 -2.69
CA PRO A 147 3.13 -0.85 -2.05
C PRO A 147 3.64 -1.30 -0.67
N LEU A 148 2.80 -1.10 0.34
CA LEU A 148 3.06 -1.54 1.70
C LEU A 148 2.05 -2.63 2.04
N TRP A 149 2.54 -3.85 2.25
CA TRP A 149 1.71 -4.96 2.67
C TRP A 149 1.36 -4.80 4.15
N ALA A 150 0.07 -4.59 4.42
CA ALA A 150 -0.44 -4.34 5.77
C ALA A 150 -1.26 -5.54 6.24
N SER A 151 -1.24 -5.80 7.56
CA SER A 151 -1.94 -6.94 8.16
C SER A 151 -1.41 -8.27 7.60
N THR A 152 -0.11 -8.51 7.71
CA THR A 152 0.58 -9.68 7.13
C THR A 152 0.79 -10.83 8.13
N SER A 153 0.37 -10.68 9.39
CA SER A 153 0.26 -11.82 10.30
C SER A 153 -0.90 -12.73 9.89
N THR A 154 -0.68 -14.04 9.89
CA THR A 154 -1.74 -15.02 9.65
C THR A 154 -2.76 -15.02 10.79
N LYS A 155 -4.03 -15.23 10.45
CA LYS A 155 -5.15 -15.32 11.43
C LYS A 155 -5.65 -16.76 11.59
N ASN A 156 -5.39 -17.59 10.61
CA ASN A 156 -5.73 -19.02 10.63
C ASN A 156 -4.50 -19.81 11.10
N PRO A 157 -4.58 -20.56 12.20
CA PRO A 157 -3.46 -21.34 12.73
C PRO A 157 -3.01 -22.50 11.81
N ALA A 158 -3.81 -22.85 10.80
CA ALA A 158 -3.42 -23.84 9.80
C ALA A 158 -2.44 -23.27 8.74
N TYR A 159 -2.25 -21.96 8.69
CA TYR A 159 -1.30 -21.34 7.76
C TYR A 159 0.04 -21.12 8.44
N ARG A 160 1.12 -21.21 7.66
CA ARG A 160 2.45 -20.83 8.13
C ARG A 160 2.40 -19.39 8.64
N ASP A 161 3.00 -19.10 9.76
CA ASP A 161 3.02 -17.78 10.40
C ASP A 161 3.72 -16.70 9.54
N THR A 162 4.67 -17.11 8.66
CA THR A 162 5.38 -16.25 7.71
C THR A 162 4.72 -16.19 6.33
N LEU A 163 3.60 -16.86 6.08
CA LEU A 163 3.00 -17.05 4.74
C LEU A 163 2.96 -15.78 3.90
N TYR A 164 2.35 -14.72 4.43
CA TYR A 164 2.18 -13.47 3.65
C TYR A 164 3.46 -12.66 3.51
N VAL A 165 4.39 -12.82 4.43
CA VAL A 165 5.70 -12.17 4.33
C VAL A 165 6.50 -12.83 3.22
N ASP A 166 6.67 -14.15 3.26
CA ASP A 166 7.43 -14.92 2.29
C ASP A 166 6.91 -14.71 0.85
N GLU A 167 5.57 -14.74 0.66
CA GLU A 167 4.95 -14.74 -0.67
C GLU A 167 4.86 -13.36 -1.34
N LEU A 168 5.18 -12.28 -0.62
CA LEU A 168 4.99 -10.93 -1.12
C LEU A 168 6.28 -10.08 -1.15
N ILE A 169 7.44 -10.71 -1.09
CA ILE A 169 8.74 -10.04 -1.23
C ILE A 169 8.98 -9.68 -2.69
N GLY A 170 9.19 -8.41 -2.96
CA GLY A 170 9.51 -7.91 -4.29
C GLY A 170 10.21 -6.54 -4.26
N PRO A 171 10.79 -6.10 -5.40
CA PRO A 171 11.39 -4.78 -5.50
C PRO A 171 10.39 -3.67 -5.15
N ASP A 172 10.86 -2.66 -4.43
CA ASP A 172 10.07 -1.51 -4.00
C ASP A 172 8.90 -1.82 -3.06
N THR A 173 8.76 -3.06 -2.55
CA THR A 173 7.73 -3.38 -1.55
C THR A 173 8.17 -3.02 -0.14
N VAL A 174 7.21 -2.73 0.72
CA VAL A 174 7.38 -2.52 2.16
C VAL A 174 6.41 -3.45 2.89
N ASN A 175 6.77 -3.91 4.07
CA ASN A 175 5.87 -4.66 4.95
C ASN A 175 5.83 -4.01 6.33
N THR A 176 4.70 -4.12 7.02
CA THR A 176 4.58 -3.77 8.43
C THR A 176 4.27 -5.05 9.21
N LEU A 177 5.22 -5.47 10.04
CA LEU A 177 5.15 -6.71 10.79
C LEU A 177 4.88 -6.43 12.27
N PRO A 178 3.97 -7.17 12.92
CA PRO A 178 3.98 -7.31 14.37
C PRO A 178 5.30 -7.99 14.82
N ASP A 179 5.75 -7.70 16.02
CA ASP A 179 7.02 -8.25 16.55
C ASP A 179 7.08 -9.78 16.44
N THR A 180 6.00 -10.47 16.79
CA THR A 180 5.91 -11.94 16.68
C THR A 180 6.07 -12.45 15.24
N THR A 181 5.58 -11.73 14.25
CA THR A 181 5.75 -12.11 12.83
C THR A 181 7.16 -11.78 12.34
N LEU A 182 7.74 -10.69 12.84
CA LEU A 182 9.13 -10.34 12.54
C LEU A 182 10.09 -11.39 13.11
N GLU A 183 9.90 -11.80 14.35
CA GLU A 183 10.68 -12.85 15.02
C GLU A 183 10.55 -14.20 14.28
N ALA A 184 9.34 -14.59 13.88
CA ALA A 184 9.12 -15.81 13.09
C ALA A 184 9.82 -15.74 11.72
N PHE A 185 9.78 -14.57 11.06
CA PHE A 185 10.46 -14.40 9.78
C PHE A 185 11.98 -14.41 9.92
N ASP A 186 12.53 -13.85 10.99
CA ASP A 186 13.98 -13.88 11.28
C ASP A 186 14.46 -15.31 11.58
N ASP A 187 13.64 -16.12 12.27
CA ASP A 187 13.97 -17.49 12.64
C ASP A 187 13.88 -18.47 11.45
N HIS A 188 12.78 -18.45 10.69
CA HIS A 188 12.49 -19.46 9.65
C HIS A 188 11.84 -18.92 8.37
N GLY A 189 11.80 -17.60 8.16
CA GLY A 189 11.30 -16.99 6.94
C GLY A 189 12.15 -17.30 5.72
N VAL A 190 11.54 -17.21 4.54
CA VAL A 190 12.22 -17.48 3.26
C VAL A 190 12.42 -16.19 2.50
N LEU A 191 13.66 -15.68 2.52
CA LEU A 191 14.05 -14.48 1.78
C LEU A 191 14.26 -14.81 0.29
N ALA A 192 13.19 -14.69 -0.49
CA ALA A 192 13.23 -14.88 -1.93
C ALA A 192 12.28 -13.90 -2.63
N ARG A 193 12.66 -13.45 -3.83
CA ARG A 193 11.73 -12.67 -4.66
C ARG A 193 10.56 -13.55 -5.10
N ARG A 194 9.33 -13.14 -4.81
CA ARG A 194 8.09 -13.86 -5.11
C ARG A 194 7.14 -13.10 -6.02
N ILE A 195 7.35 -11.80 -6.17
CA ILE A 195 6.53 -10.92 -7.01
C ILE A 195 7.36 -9.90 -7.78
#